data_53bce3b48d2bf53f679a94e3a184c870
#
_entry.id   53bce3b48d2bf53f679a94e3a184c870
#
_cell.length_a   1.000
_cell.length_b   1.000
_cell.length_c   1.000
_cell.angle_alpha   90.00
_cell.angle_beta   90.00
_cell.angle_gamma   90.00
#
_symmetry.space_group_name_H-M   'P 1'
#
loop_
_entity.id
_entity.type
_entity.pdbx_description
1 polymer ?
#
loop_
_entity_poly.entity_id
_entity_poly.type
_entity_poly.pdbx_seq_one_letter_code
_entity_poly.pdbx_strand_id
1 'polypeptide(L)'
;YIMSEGVRYVSEISDPAKIALRTMRLDAQRKYMSQSQKVRIQYSSKNAGVANAWKKWQGEMKGINRLGTVAAKQEYERRFARWAQGTEYSSILPRLDSLYKALEPYSFAKEYYNETAATVELCRFAASAAKEIAGGGKGKAASMSESFFKDYYLPIDKESFVSVMGAFINDVPEESHPEYLKEELKKYGSVSGWADALFGGSLFADAEKVAKLEASDSAAMYADPAVRFANEFRKWYTSDVYPSEKRLSQEITLLYRDYMRGQMEFEPEKAFYPDANLTLRVAYGSIGGYSPADGAYYKPLSTLEGIMEKDNPEIFDYNIPQRLRDIYAAKDYGRWAIPGANGRQTVPVCFIATNHTSGGNSGSPVINEDGNLIGINFDRVWEGTMSDIVFDPDYCRNISLDI
;
A
#
# COMPACT_ATOMS: atom_id res chain seq x y z
N TYR A 1 15.19 -1.71 12.72
CA TYR A 1 16.66 -1.55 12.69
C TYR A 1 17.16 -0.67 11.53
N ILE A 2 16.25 -0.08 10.77
CA ILE A 2 16.54 0.85 9.68
C ILE A 2 17.22 2.13 10.22
N MET A 3 18.17 2.67 9.48
CA MET A 3 18.84 3.92 9.85
C MET A 3 17.97 5.17 9.59
N SER A 4 18.36 6.31 10.18
CA SER A 4 17.64 7.58 10.11
C SER A 4 17.37 8.03 8.67
N GLU A 5 18.32 7.88 7.76
CA GLU A 5 18.20 8.28 6.36
C GLU A 5 17.12 7.49 5.62
N GLY A 6 17.01 6.18 5.89
CA GLY A 6 15.92 5.37 5.34
C GLY A 6 14.55 5.79 5.86
N VAL A 7 14.44 6.15 7.15
CA VAL A 7 13.19 6.69 7.73
C VAL A 7 12.86 8.06 7.17
N ARG A 8 13.85 8.94 7.02
CA ARG A 8 13.70 10.25 6.40
C ARG A 8 13.15 10.12 4.98
N TYR A 9 13.77 9.27 4.16
CA TYR A 9 13.31 9.03 2.79
C TYR A 9 11.84 8.59 2.76
N VAL A 10 11.45 7.65 3.61
CA VAL A 10 10.06 7.17 3.68
C VAL A 10 9.12 8.30 4.09
N SER A 11 9.40 9.01 5.19
CA SER A 11 8.44 9.96 5.78
C SER A 11 8.41 11.33 5.11
N GLU A 12 9.49 11.77 4.46
CA GLU A 12 9.61 13.11 3.89
C GLU A 12 9.52 13.12 2.36
N ILE A 13 9.77 11.99 1.68
CA ILE A 13 9.85 11.92 0.22
C ILE A 13 8.86 10.88 -0.33
N SER A 14 9.03 9.61 0.01
CA SER A 14 8.32 8.49 -0.60
C SER A 14 6.82 8.50 -0.27
N ASP A 15 6.47 8.52 1.01
CA ASP A 15 5.07 8.47 1.42
C ASP A 15 4.28 9.72 1.02
N PRO A 16 4.79 10.96 1.15
CA PRO A 16 4.12 12.15 0.61
C PRO A 16 3.81 12.06 -0.87
N ALA A 17 4.77 11.62 -1.68
CA ALA A 17 4.60 11.44 -3.13
C ALA A 17 3.53 10.40 -3.46
N LYS A 18 3.62 9.21 -2.86
CA LYS A 18 2.65 8.13 -3.07
C LYS A 18 1.25 8.50 -2.58
N ILE A 19 1.13 9.21 -1.46
CA ILE A 19 -0.15 9.71 -0.95
C ILE A 19 -0.77 10.69 -1.95
N ALA A 20 0.02 11.63 -2.49
CA ALA A 20 -0.46 12.59 -3.49
C ALA A 20 -0.96 11.88 -4.76
N LEU A 21 -0.17 10.97 -5.33
CA LEU A 21 -0.51 10.21 -6.53
C LEU A 21 -1.76 9.34 -6.35
N ARG A 22 -1.88 8.66 -5.20
CA ARG A 22 -3.08 7.87 -4.90
C ARG A 22 -4.30 8.74 -4.61
N THR A 23 -4.14 9.92 -4.04
CA THR A 23 -5.24 10.89 -3.87
C THR A 23 -5.84 11.25 -5.22
N MET A 24 -5.01 11.57 -6.22
CA MET A 24 -5.47 11.88 -7.59
C MET A 24 -6.29 10.73 -8.19
N ARG A 25 -5.83 9.49 -8.03
CA ARG A 25 -6.53 8.30 -8.52
C ARG A 25 -7.84 8.04 -7.76
N LEU A 26 -7.83 8.20 -6.45
CA LEU A 26 -9.03 8.06 -5.61
C LEU A 26 -10.08 9.11 -5.93
N ASP A 27 -9.67 10.34 -6.20
CA ASP A 27 -10.59 11.43 -6.55
C ASP A 27 -11.26 11.17 -7.90
N ALA A 28 -10.49 10.72 -8.92
CA ALA A 28 -11.08 10.28 -10.19
C ALA A 28 -12.07 9.13 -9.98
N GLN A 29 -11.72 8.10 -9.21
CA GLN A 29 -12.61 6.98 -8.92
C GLN A 29 -13.88 7.44 -8.18
N ARG A 30 -13.76 8.20 -7.10
CA ARG A 30 -14.89 8.68 -6.28
C ARG A 30 -15.87 9.54 -7.08
N LYS A 31 -15.34 10.42 -7.96
CA LYS A 31 -16.14 11.27 -8.83
C LYS A 31 -17.13 10.44 -9.65
N TYR A 32 -16.68 9.41 -10.33
CA TYR A 32 -17.54 8.60 -11.20
C TYR A 32 -18.34 7.54 -10.43
N MET A 33 -17.80 6.99 -9.35
CA MET A 33 -18.51 6.06 -8.47
C MET A 33 -19.72 6.70 -7.80
N SER A 34 -19.65 8.01 -7.49
CA SER A 34 -20.79 8.75 -6.92
C SER A 34 -21.92 9.02 -7.91
N GLN A 35 -21.61 8.98 -9.21
CA GLN A 35 -22.58 9.27 -10.29
C GLN A 35 -23.30 8.02 -10.82
N SER A 36 -22.75 6.82 -10.58
CA SER A 36 -23.26 5.59 -11.16
C SER A 36 -23.09 4.39 -10.23
N GLN A 37 -24.19 3.74 -9.87
CA GLN A 37 -24.15 2.50 -9.08
C GLN A 37 -23.38 1.38 -9.81
N LYS A 38 -23.51 1.28 -11.14
CA LYS A 38 -22.75 0.31 -11.94
C LYS A 38 -21.24 0.55 -11.78
N VAL A 39 -20.79 1.79 -11.96
CA VAL A 39 -19.36 2.16 -11.81
C VAL A 39 -18.89 1.93 -10.38
N ARG A 40 -19.71 2.22 -9.38
CA ARG A 40 -19.41 1.94 -7.99
C ARG A 40 -19.15 0.45 -7.75
N ILE A 41 -20.00 -0.44 -8.28
CA ILE A 41 -19.80 -1.87 -8.16
C ILE A 41 -18.50 -2.31 -8.84
N GLN A 42 -18.24 -1.84 -10.07
CA GLN A 42 -17.04 -2.16 -10.84
C GLN A 42 -15.74 -1.73 -10.12
N TYR A 43 -15.74 -0.57 -9.45
CA TYR A 43 -14.54 0.02 -8.88
C TYR A 43 -14.40 -0.12 -7.37
N SER A 44 -15.40 -0.64 -6.64
CA SER A 44 -15.32 -0.76 -5.16
C SER A 44 -14.07 -1.49 -4.69
N SER A 45 -13.76 -2.65 -5.26
CA SER A 45 -12.57 -3.44 -4.88
C SER A 45 -11.27 -2.73 -5.26
N LYS A 46 -11.21 -2.12 -6.45
CA LYS A 46 -10.04 -1.35 -6.91
C LYS A 46 -9.80 -0.13 -6.01
N ASN A 47 -10.87 0.61 -5.68
CA ASN A 47 -10.82 1.76 -4.80
C ASN A 47 -10.34 1.37 -3.39
N ALA A 48 -10.86 0.29 -2.83
CA ALA A 48 -10.41 -0.25 -1.54
C ALA A 48 -8.92 -0.61 -1.56
N GLY A 49 -8.44 -1.25 -2.64
CA GLY A 49 -7.02 -1.58 -2.80
C GLY A 49 -6.11 -0.36 -2.88
N VAL A 50 -6.53 0.70 -3.58
CA VAL A 50 -5.79 1.97 -3.64
C VAL A 50 -5.80 2.66 -2.28
N ALA A 51 -6.98 2.73 -1.63
CA ALA A 51 -7.18 3.42 -0.36
C ALA A 51 -6.45 2.75 0.81
N ASN A 52 -6.28 1.43 0.80
CA ASN A 52 -5.65 0.68 1.89
C ASN A 52 -4.22 1.19 2.17
N ALA A 53 -3.33 1.14 1.18
CA ALA A 53 -1.97 1.64 1.36
C ALA A 53 -1.92 3.17 1.52
N TRP A 54 -2.81 3.92 0.87
CA TRP A 54 -2.96 5.37 1.07
C TRP A 54 -3.23 5.74 2.53
N LYS A 55 -4.15 5.01 3.20
CA LYS A 55 -4.42 5.19 4.63
C LYS A 55 -3.23 4.77 5.50
N LYS A 56 -2.57 3.66 5.14
CA LYS A 56 -1.39 3.18 5.87
C LYS A 56 -0.29 4.25 5.88
N TRP A 57 0.10 4.76 4.73
CA TRP A 57 1.18 5.76 4.62
C TRP A 57 0.87 7.05 5.37
N GLN A 58 -0.39 7.53 5.38
CA GLN A 58 -0.78 8.70 6.18
C GLN A 58 -0.59 8.45 7.68
N GLY A 59 -1.02 7.29 8.18
CA GLY A 59 -0.84 6.94 9.58
C GLY A 59 0.63 6.72 9.94
N GLU A 60 1.40 6.12 9.04
CA GLU A 60 2.85 5.88 9.17
C GLU A 60 3.61 7.20 9.30
N MET A 61 3.42 8.14 8.36
CA MET A 61 4.00 9.49 8.44
C MET A 61 3.64 10.21 9.73
N LYS A 62 2.35 10.18 10.10
CA LYS A 62 1.87 10.84 11.33
C LYS A 62 2.55 10.25 12.57
N GLY A 63 2.69 8.93 12.63
CA GLY A 63 3.37 8.24 13.73
C GLY A 63 4.85 8.54 13.80
N ILE A 64 5.56 8.45 12.67
CA ILE A 64 7.00 8.76 12.56
C ILE A 64 7.29 10.20 13.03
N ASN A 65 6.49 11.17 12.56
CA ASN A 65 6.65 12.59 12.91
C ASN A 65 6.32 12.84 14.38
N ARG A 66 5.24 12.26 14.91
CA ARG A 66 4.85 12.40 16.33
C ARG A 66 5.96 11.92 17.27
N LEU A 67 6.60 10.81 16.94
CA LEU A 67 7.65 10.20 17.75
C LEU A 67 9.02 10.85 17.53
N GLY A 68 9.18 11.80 16.59
CA GLY A 68 10.47 12.34 16.22
C GLY A 68 11.47 11.25 15.81
N THR A 69 11.00 10.22 15.12
CA THR A 69 11.75 8.98 14.87
C THR A 69 13.08 9.22 14.15
N VAL A 70 13.12 10.13 13.17
CA VAL A 70 14.36 10.48 12.45
C VAL A 70 15.41 11.00 13.44
N ALA A 71 15.05 11.98 14.28
CA ALA A 71 15.97 12.56 15.26
C ALA A 71 16.44 11.54 16.33
N ALA A 72 15.53 10.69 16.80
CA ALA A 72 15.84 9.61 17.73
C ALA A 72 16.84 8.60 17.14
N LYS A 73 16.66 8.23 15.87
CA LYS A 73 17.59 7.33 15.17
C LYS A 73 18.95 8.00 14.91
N GLN A 74 18.99 9.28 14.56
CA GLN A 74 20.23 10.04 14.41
C GLN A 74 21.02 10.10 15.73
N GLU A 75 20.34 10.25 16.87
CA GLU A 75 21.02 10.20 18.18
C GLU A 75 21.56 8.79 18.47
N TYR A 76 20.80 7.74 18.16
CA TYR A 76 21.27 6.37 18.26
C TYR A 76 22.50 6.12 17.39
N GLU A 77 22.49 6.58 16.15
CA GLU A 77 23.60 6.46 15.19
C GLU A 77 24.85 7.22 15.67
N ARG A 78 24.69 8.42 16.26
CA ARG A 78 25.81 9.14 16.88
C ARG A 78 26.45 8.37 18.04
N ARG A 79 25.64 7.71 18.87
CA ARG A 79 26.12 6.84 19.96
C ARG A 79 26.84 5.62 19.41
N PHE A 80 26.26 4.96 18.43
CA PHE A 80 26.85 3.81 17.75
C PHE A 80 28.18 4.19 17.07
N ALA A 81 28.23 5.31 16.34
CA ALA A 81 29.45 5.77 15.68
C ALA A 81 30.61 6.04 16.67
N ARG A 82 30.30 6.58 17.84
CA ARG A 82 31.32 6.76 18.90
C ARG A 82 31.86 5.44 19.43
N TRP A 83 30.98 4.47 19.67
CA TRP A 83 31.38 3.14 20.11
C TRP A 83 32.17 2.39 19.02
N ALA A 84 31.78 2.54 17.76
CA ALA A 84 32.38 1.87 16.62
C ALA A 84 33.77 2.40 16.24
N GLN A 85 34.26 3.50 16.83
CA GLN A 85 35.58 4.06 16.50
C GLN A 85 36.71 3.04 16.72
N GLY A 86 37.54 2.84 15.70
CA GLY A 86 38.65 1.88 15.73
C GLY A 86 38.24 0.41 15.59
N THR A 87 36.93 0.12 15.38
CA THR A 87 36.43 -1.22 15.08
C THR A 87 36.16 -1.40 13.59
N GLU A 88 35.86 -2.64 13.18
CA GLU A 88 35.42 -2.95 11.82
C GLU A 88 34.12 -2.25 11.40
N TYR A 89 33.31 -1.77 12.37
CA TYR A 89 32.03 -1.10 12.15
C TYR A 89 32.13 0.39 11.84
N SER A 90 33.31 1.01 12.01
CA SER A 90 33.49 2.47 11.91
C SER A 90 33.10 3.08 10.57
N SER A 91 33.20 2.32 9.47
CA SER A 91 32.87 2.78 8.12
C SER A 91 31.43 2.52 7.68
N ILE A 92 30.61 1.80 8.47
CA ILE A 92 29.27 1.33 8.05
C ILE A 92 28.32 2.51 7.85
N LEU A 93 28.15 3.37 8.84
CA LEU A 93 27.20 4.50 8.75
C LEU A 93 27.56 5.48 7.63
N PRO A 94 28.82 5.92 7.47
CA PRO A 94 29.21 6.78 6.35
C PRO A 94 28.94 6.14 4.97
N ARG A 95 29.16 4.82 4.84
CA ARG A 95 28.90 4.09 3.59
C ARG A 95 27.41 3.98 3.31
N LEU A 96 26.59 3.66 4.32
CA LEU A 96 25.14 3.63 4.20
C LEU A 96 24.58 5.00 3.80
N ASP A 97 25.02 6.09 4.43
CA ASP A 97 24.62 7.46 4.09
C ASP A 97 24.92 7.78 2.61
N SER A 98 26.13 7.45 2.15
CA SER A 98 26.52 7.65 0.74
C SER A 98 25.66 6.84 -0.21
N LEU A 99 25.35 5.58 0.14
CA LEU A 99 24.52 4.69 -0.70
C LEU A 99 23.07 5.15 -0.73
N TYR A 100 22.49 5.60 0.38
CA TYR A 100 21.13 6.15 0.40
C TYR A 100 20.99 7.39 -0.47
N LYS A 101 21.96 8.32 -0.40
CA LYS A 101 22.00 9.49 -1.28
C LYS A 101 22.08 9.12 -2.77
N ALA A 102 22.90 8.11 -3.09
CA ALA A 102 23.01 7.63 -4.45
C ALA A 102 21.76 6.87 -4.93
N LEU A 103 21.06 6.19 -4.01
CA LEU A 103 19.84 5.41 -4.29
C LEU A 103 18.59 6.30 -4.48
N GLU A 104 18.50 7.40 -3.76
CA GLU A 104 17.30 8.25 -3.66
C GLU A 104 16.67 8.57 -5.04
N PRO A 105 17.38 9.08 -6.06
CA PRO A 105 16.78 9.40 -7.35
C PRO A 105 16.21 8.17 -8.08
N TYR A 106 16.83 7.02 -7.95
CA TYR A 106 16.35 5.78 -8.56
C TYR A 106 15.14 5.21 -7.83
N SER A 107 15.12 5.27 -6.50
CA SER A 107 13.96 4.88 -5.70
C SER A 107 12.77 5.79 -5.98
N PHE A 108 12.98 7.09 -6.07
CA PHE A 108 11.96 8.08 -6.43
C PHE A 108 11.37 7.80 -7.83
N ALA A 109 12.22 7.63 -8.83
CA ALA A 109 11.78 7.30 -10.18
C ALA A 109 11.01 5.98 -10.26
N LYS A 110 11.43 4.95 -9.51
CA LYS A 110 10.72 3.67 -9.36
C LYS A 110 9.33 3.85 -8.74
N GLU A 111 9.20 4.63 -7.68
CA GLU A 111 7.92 4.89 -7.02
C GLU A 111 6.97 5.64 -7.94
N TYR A 112 7.46 6.66 -8.64
CA TYR A 112 6.66 7.35 -9.66
C TYR A 112 6.24 6.42 -10.79
N TYR A 113 7.14 5.60 -11.34
CA TYR A 113 6.77 4.60 -12.33
C TYR A 113 5.65 3.70 -11.82
N ASN A 114 5.77 3.17 -10.61
CA ASN A 114 4.82 2.24 -10.03
C ASN A 114 3.44 2.87 -9.74
N GLU A 115 3.40 4.13 -9.33
CA GLU A 115 2.14 4.81 -8.97
C GLU A 115 1.52 5.61 -10.13
N THR A 116 2.23 5.75 -11.26
CA THR A 116 1.76 6.46 -12.46
C THR A 116 1.65 5.52 -13.66
N ALA A 117 2.68 5.40 -14.48
CA ALA A 117 2.66 4.67 -15.75
C ALA A 117 2.25 3.20 -15.60
N ALA A 118 2.73 2.52 -14.56
CA ALA A 118 2.38 1.14 -14.29
C ALA A 118 0.93 0.93 -13.78
N THR A 119 0.18 2.00 -13.50
CA THR A 119 -1.20 1.91 -13.00
C THR A 119 -2.27 2.10 -14.06
N VAL A 120 -1.90 2.56 -15.26
CA VAL A 120 -2.85 2.80 -16.37
C VAL A 120 -3.46 1.48 -16.81
N GLU A 121 -4.75 1.30 -16.52
CA GLU A 121 -5.42 0.01 -16.67
C GLU A 121 -5.47 -0.45 -18.13
N LEU A 122 -5.85 0.43 -19.04
CA LEU A 122 -5.88 0.14 -20.48
C LEU A 122 -4.51 -0.29 -21.01
N CYS A 123 -3.46 0.44 -20.65
CA CYS A 123 -2.11 0.17 -21.17
C CYS A 123 -1.56 -1.17 -20.67
N ARG A 124 -1.82 -1.52 -19.42
CA ARG A 124 -1.46 -2.83 -18.85
C ARG A 124 -2.19 -3.97 -19.55
N PHE A 125 -3.50 -3.82 -19.73
CA PHE A 125 -4.32 -4.78 -20.45
C PHE A 125 -3.85 -4.93 -21.90
N ALA A 126 -3.70 -3.82 -22.63
CA ALA A 126 -3.28 -3.81 -24.02
C ALA A 126 -1.96 -4.52 -24.26
N ALA A 127 -0.92 -4.19 -23.46
CA ALA A 127 0.38 -4.84 -23.59
C ALA A 127 0.32 -6.35 -23.31
N SER A 128 -0.48 -6.76 -22.32
CA SER A 128 -0.64 -8.17 -21.98
C SER A 128 -1.43 -8.93 -23.04
N ALA A 129 -2.54 -8.37 -23.51
CA ALA A 129 -3.37 -8.97 -24.54
C ALA A 129 -2.64 -9.06 -25.89
N ALA A 130 -1.94 -7.99 -26.31
CA ALA A 130 -1.12 -7.98 -27.53
C ALA A 130 -0.07 -9.11 -27.52
N LYS A 131 0.64 -9.27 -26.40
CA LYS A 131 1.61 -10.36 -26.23
C LYS A 131 0.98 -11.75 -26.36
N GLU A 132 -0.16 -11.97 -25.72
CA GLU A 132 -0.88 -13.27 -25.80
C GLU A 132 -1.39 -13.54 -27.22
N ILE A 133 -2.00 -12.57 -27.89
CA ILE A 133 -2.52 -12.74 -29.26
C ILE A 133 -1.37 -13.01 -30.23
N ALA A 134 -0.31 -12.22 -30.18
CA ALA A 134 0.87 -12.40 -31.04
C ALA A 134 1.54 -13.77 -30.83
N GLY A 135 1.47 -14.34 -29.63
CA GLY A 135 1.95 -15.68 -29.29
C GLY A 135 0.98 -16.81 -29.64
N GLY A 136 -0.15 -16.52 -30.31
CA GLY A 136 -1.19 -17.52 -30.67
C GLY A 136 -2.16 -17.86 -29.55
N GLY A 137 -2.10 -17.18 -28.41
CA GLY A 137 -2.95 -17.40 -27.23
C GLY A 137 -4.30 -16.68 -27.29
N LYS A 138 -4.99 -16.67 -28.44
CA LYS A 138 -6.24 -15.92 -28.66
C LYS A 138 -7.32 -16.25 -27.62
N GLY A 139 -7.50 -17.52 -27.25
CA GLY A 139 -8.48 -17.93 -26.24
C GLY A 139 -8.21 -17.32 -24.86
N LYS A 140 -6.95 -17.26 -24.45
CA LYS A 140 -6.54 -16.61 -23.20
C LYS A 140 -6.74 -15.10 -23.27
N ALA A 141 -6.40 -14.45 -24.38
CA ALA A 141 -6.63 -13.03 -24.60
C ALA A 141 -8.13 -12.68 -24.56
N ALA A 142 -8.99 -13.54 -25.10
CA ALA A 142 -10.46 -13.36 -25.03
C ALA A 142 -10.96 -13.39 -23.57
N SER A 143 -10.52 -14.36 -22.77
CA SER A 143 -10.86 -14.43 -21.34
C SER A 143 -10.33 -13.21 -20.55
N MET A 144 -9.11 -12.75 -20.87
CA MET A 144 -8.56 -11.52 -20.29
C MET A 144 -9.39 -10.29 -20.65
N SER A 145 -9.84 -10.19 -21.91
CA SER A 145 -10.70 -9.11 -22.41
C SER A 145 -12.04 -9.08 -21.70
N GLU A 146 -12.71 -10.23 -21.57
CA GLU A 146 -13.98 -10.35 -20.84
C GLU A 146 -13.84 -9.89 -19.38
N SER A 147 -12.82 -10.38 -18.70
CA SER A 147 -12.53 -10.00 -17.30
C SER A 147 -12.22 -8.51 -17.17
N PHE A 148 -11.43 -7.94 -18.08
CA PHE A 148 -11.07 -6.54 -18.08
C PHE A 148 -12.27 -5.62 -18.26
N PHE A 149 -13.05 -5.82 -19.33
CA PHE A 149 -14.18 -4.94 -19.65
C PHE A 149 -15.37 -5.07 -18.70
N LYS A 150 -15.47 -6.18 -17.96
CA LYS A 150 -16.45 -6.32 -16.88
C LYS A 150 -16.30 -5.24 -15.82
N ASP A 151 -15.06 -4.94 -15.42
CA ASP A 151 -14.73 -4.06 -14.31
C ASP A 151 -13.91 -2.82 -14.75
N TYR A 152 -14.03 -2.41 -16.02
CA TYR A 152 -13.34 -1.25 -16.59
C TYR A 152 -14.29 -0.11 -16.89
N TYR A 153 -13.85 1.10 -16.57
CA TYR A 153 -14.55 2.33 -16.94
C TYR A 153 -13.53 3.37 -17.44
N LEU A 154 -13.46 3.52 -18.77
CA LEU A 154 -12.48 4.37 -19.47
C LEU A 154 -12.36 5.79 -18.91
N PRO A 155 -13.45 6.52 -18.56
CA PRO A 155 -13.30 7.88 -18.02
C PRO A 155 -12.48 7.98 -16.75
N ILE A 156 -12.55 6.96 -15.85
CA ILE A 156 -11.72 6.92 -14.63
C ILE A 156 -10.25 6.76 -14.99
N ASP A 157 -9.94 5.81 -15.87
CA ASP A 157 -8.55 5.50 -16.25
C ASP A 157 -7.90 6.71 -16.96
N LYS A 158 -8.66 7.34 -17.88
CA LYS A 158 -8.20 8.53 -18.61
C LYS A 158 -7.99 9.75 -17.71
N GLU A 159 -8.92 10.03 -16.77
CA GLU A 159 -8.77 11.16 -15.83
C GLU A 159 -7.61 10.89 -14.86
N SER A 160 -7.48 9.65 -14.37
CA SER A 160 -6.33 9.24 -13.57
C SER A 160 -5.01 9.41 -14.33
N PHE A 161 -4.95 8.97 -15.60
CA PHE A 161 -3.78 9.16 -16.46
C PHE A 161 -3.36 10.61 -16.54
N VAL A 162 -4.29 11.53 -16.85
CA VAL A 162 -3.98 12.96 -16.98
C VAL A 162 -3.38 13.50 -15.67
N SER A 163 -3.97 13.16 -14.55
CA SER A 163 -3.52 13.66 -13.24
C SER A 163 -2.15 13.09 -12.85
N VAL A 164 -1.99 11.76 -12.89
CA VAL A 164 -0.74 11.13 -12.42
C VAL A 164 0.43 11.33 -13.38
N MET A 165 0.19 11.40 -14.70
CA MET A 165 1.26 11.72 -15.66
C MET A 165 1.64 13.21 -15.61
N GLY A 166 0.68 14.09 -15.29
CA GLY A 166 0.99 15.49 -14.97
C GLY A 166 1.93 15.61 -13.77
N ALA A 167 1.66 14.87 -12.70
CA ALA A 167 2.55 14.80 -11.54
C ALA A 167 3.92 14.20 -11.89
N PHE A 168 3.97 13.13 -12.68
CA PHE A 168 5.24 12.54 -13.14
C PHE A 168 6.12 13.58 -13.84
N ILE A 169 5.55 14.38 -14.74
CA ILE A 169 6.27 15.40 -15.49
C ILE A 169 6.77 16.52 -14.58
N ASN A 170 5.99 16.91 -13.57
CA ASN A 170 6.33 18.02 -12.69
C ASN A 170 7.35 17.65 -11.62
N ASP A 171 7.29 16.44 -11.10
CA ASP A 171 7.99 16.04 -9.89
C ASP A 171 9.24 15.20 -10.19
N VAL A 172 9.24 14.40 -11.27
CA VAL A 172 10.44 13.67 -11.69
C VAL A 172 11.34 14.61 -12.51
N PRO A 173 12.64 14.70 -12.20
CA PRO A 173 13.57 15.58 -12.93
C PRO A 173 13.58 15.29 -14.45
N GLU A 174 13.60 16.35 -15.27
CA GLU A 174 13.48 16.24 -16.73
C GLU A 174 14.59 15.37 -17.36
N GLU A 175 15.78 15.40 -16.80
CA GLU A 175 16.90 14.57 -17.23
C GLU A 175 16.65 13.07 -17.02
N SER A 176 15.73 12.73 -16.12
CA SER A 176 15.31 11.35 -15.83
C SER A 176 14.09 10.93 -16.64
N HIS A 177 13.48 11.83 -17.44
CA HIS A 177 12.32 11.48 -18.23
C HIS A 177 12.67 10.52 -19.39
N PRO A 178 11.83 9.50 -19.67
CA PRO A 178 11.98 8.70 -20.87
C PRO A 178 11.86 9.56 -22.13
N GLU A 179 12.69 9.29 -23.13
CA GLU A 179 12.65 10.05 -24.41
C GLU A 179 11.27 9.94 -25.06
N TYR A 180 10.63 8.79 -24.98
CA TYR A 180 9.24 8.60 -25.42
C TYR A 180 8.26 9.63 -24.84
N LEU A 181 8.38 9.96 -23.55
CA LEU A 181 7.54 10.98 -22.90
C LEU A 181 7.73 12.35 -23.56
N LYS A 182 8.98 12.74 -23.82
CA LYS A 182 9.31 14.03 -24.44
C LYS A 182 8.76 14.11 -25.86
N GLU A 183 8.87 13.02 -26.64
CA GLU A 183 8.32 12.92 -27.99
C GLU A 183 6.79 13.06 -28.01
N GLU A 184 6.09 12.34 -27.12
CA GLU A 184 4.62 12.37 -27.06
C GLU A 184 4.10 13.75 -26.60
N LEU A 185 4.76 14.37 -25.63
CA LEU A 185 4.40 15.73 -25.20
C LEU A 185 4.61 16.77 -26.31
N LYS A 186 5.71 16.68 -27.07
CA LYS A 186 5.95 17.54 -28.23
C LYS A 186 4.90 17.33 -29.31
N LYS A 187 4.47 16.08 -29.52
CA LYS A 187 3.48 15.74 -30.57
C LYS A 187 2.08 16.20 -30.23
N TYR A 188 1.63 16.07 -28.99
CA TYR A 188 0.24 16.36 -28.59
C TYR A 188 0.06 17.66 -27.81
N GLY A 189 1.14 18.35 -27.46
CA GLY A 189 1.15 19.66 -26.82
C GLY A 189 0.73 19.69 -25.35
N SER A 190 0.09 18.63 -24.85
CA SER A 190 -0.33 18.50 -23.44
C SER A 190 -0.59 17.06 -23.05
N VAL A 191 -0.60 16.76 -21.73
CA VAL A 191 -0.98 15.45 -21.21
C VAL A 191 -2.43 15.08 -21.57
N SER A 192 -3.33 16.07 -21.57
CA SER A 192 -4.73 15.86 -21.96
C SER A 192 -4.85 15.49 -23.46
N GLY A 193 -4.17 16.21 -24.34
CA GLY A 193 -4.14 15.87 -25.77
C GLY A 193 -3.52 14.49 -26.04
N TRP A 194 -2.47 14.17 -25.30
CA TRP A 194 -1.88 12.83 -25.34
C TRP A 194 -2.87 11.74 -24.85
N ALA A 195 -3.58 11.99 -23.74
CA ALA A 195 -4.61 11.08 -23.25
C ALA A 195 -5.73 10.88 -24.28
N ASP A 196 -6.21 11.95 -24.92
CA ASP A 196 -7.22 11.85 -25.98
C ASP A 196 -6.76 10.94 -27.12
N ALA A 197 -5.54 11.09 -27.56
CA ALA A 197 -4.96 10.28 -28.64
C ALA A 197 -4.72 8.81 -28.19
N LEU A 198 -4.24 8.58 -26.96
CA LEU A 198 -3.96 7.27 -26.45
C LEU A 198 -5.25 6.45 -26.27
N PHE A 199 -6.20 6.98 -25.50
CA PHE A 199 -7.44 6.27 -25.18
C PHE A 199 -8.41 6.18 -26.37
N GLY A 200 -8.45 7.21 -27.23
CA GLY A 200 -9.29 7.22 -28.44
C GLY A 200 -8.70 6.43 -29.61
N GLY A 201 -7.37 6.33 -29.68
CA GLY A 201 -6.66 5.66 -30.78
C GLY A 201 -6.36 4.18 -30.54
N SER A 202 -6.50 3.67 -29.32
CA SER A 202 -6.15 2.28 -29.00
C SER A 202 -7.20 1.29 -29.53
N LEU A 203 -6.72 0.24 -30.20
CA LEU A 203 -7.51 -0.94 -30.57
C LEU A 203 -8.05 -1.68 -29.34
N PHE A 204 -7.31 -1.60 -28.24
CA PHE A 204 -7.61 -2.31 -26.99
C PHE A 204 -8.62 -1.58 -26.10
N ALA A 205 -9.07 -0.39 -26.48
CA ALA A 205 -10.13 0.32 -25.76
C ALA A 205 -11.55 -0.20 -26.06
N ASP A 206 -11.70 -1.14 -27.00
CA ASP A 206 -12.95 -1.69 -27.48
C ASP A 206 -12.91 -3.22 -27.53
N ALA A 207 -13.82 -3.88 -26.79
CA ALA A 207 -13.89 -5.34 -26.69
C ALA A 207 -14.13 -6.02 -28.05
N GLU A 208 -14.94 -5.42 -28.93
CA GLU A 208 -15.24 -5.99 -30.24
C GLU A 208 -14.03 -5.92 -31.19
N LYS A 209 -13.23 -4.86 -31.08
CA LYS A 209 -11.98 -4.75 -31.81
C LYS A 209 -10.99 -5.80 -31.32
N VAL A 210 -10.81 -5.94 -30.01
CA VAL A 210 -9.90 -6.94 -29.41
C VAL A 210 -10.29 -8.37 -29.85
N ALA A 211 -11.59 -8.70 -29.89
CA ALA A 211 -12.07 -10.00 -30.31
C ALA A 211 -11.70 -10.36 -31.76
N LYS A 212 -11.49 -9.38 -32.63
CA LYS A 212 -11.15 -9.55 -34.04
C LYS A 212 -9.65 -9.64 -34.32
N LEU A 213 -8.79 -9.33 -33.34
CA LEU A 213 -7.34 -9.36 -33.51
C LEU A 213 -6.82 -10.79 -33.66
N GLU A 214 -5.87 -10.95 -34.56
CA GLU A 214 -5.18 -12.21 -34.85
C GLU A 214 -3.65 -12.05 -34.69
N ALA A 215 -2.91 -13.15 -34.65
CA ALA A 215 -1.45 -13.12 -34.56
C ALA A 215 -0.80 -12.39 -35.73
N SER A 216 -1.43 -12.41 -36.92
CA SER A 216 -1.02 -11.64 -38.11
C SER A 216 -1.05 -10.12 -37.92
N ASP A 217 -1.84 -9.63 -36.97
CA ASP A 217 -1.97 -8.20 -36.67
C ASP A 217 -0.89 -7.70 -35.70
N SER A 218 0.10 -8.52 -35.39
CA SER A 218 1.14 -8.20 -34.40
C SER A 218 1.80 -6.83 -34.62
N ALA A 219 2.11 -6.46 -35.87
CA ALA A 219 2.69 -5.14 -36.16
C ALA A 219 1.76 -3.99 -35.75
N ALA A 220 0.46 -4.09 -36.04
CA ALA A 220 -0.53 -3.10 -35.67
C ALA A 220 -0.73 -3.04 -34.14
N MET A 221 -0.76 -4.21 -33.48
CA MET A 221 -0.87 -4.29 -32.01
C MET A 221 0.32 -3.65 -31.31
N TYR A 222 1.56 -3.91 -31.75
CA TYR A 222 2.74 -3.28 -31.15
C TYR A 222 2.91 -1.79 -31.51
N ALA A 223 2.26 -1.31 -32.58
CA ALA A 223 2.17 0.09 -32.93
C ALA A 223 1.03 0.84 -32.18
N ASP A 224 0.14 0.11 -31.50
CA ASP A 224 -0.98 0.66 -30.73
C ASP A 224 -0.48 1.61 -29.63
N PRO A 225 -1.10 2.80 -29.46
CA PRO A 225 -0.62 3.80 -28.51
C PRO A 225 -0.60 3.32 -27.06
N ALA A 226 -1.55 2.50 -26.62
CA ALA A 226 -1.58 1.97 -25.26
C ALA A 226 -0.50 0.90 -25.06
N VAL A 227 -0.25 0.04 -26.05
CA VAL A 227 0.84 -0.95 -26.01
C VAL A 227 2.20 -0.27 -26.04
N ARG A 228 2.40 0.74 -26.88
CA ARG A 228 3.63 1.54 -26.94
C ARG A 228 3.89 2.20 -25.59
N PHE A 229 2.91 2.88 -25.02
CA PHE A 229 3.03 3.51 -23.70
C PHE A 229 3.56 2.53 -22.65
N ALA A 230 2.89 1.39 -22.49
CA ALA A 230 3.28 0.38 -21.50
C ALA A 230 4.69 -0.16 -21.74
N ASN A 231 5.06 -0.42 -23.01
CA ASN A 231 6.35 -0.99 -23.37
C ASN A 231 7.49 0.03 -23.23
N GLU A 232 7.32 1.28 -23.65
CA GLU A 232 8.35 2.31 -23.57
C GLU A 232 8.63 2.74 -22.12
N PHE A 233 7.59 2.91 -21.28
CA PHE A 233 7.81 3.19 -19.86
C PHE A 233 8.44 2.00 -19.13
N ARG A 234 8.05 0.78 -19.45
CA ARG A 234 8.69 -0.42 -18.90
C ARG A 234 10.14 -0.54 -19.34
N LYS A 235 10.45 -0.26 -20.61
CA LYS A 235 11.82 -0.26 -21.15
C LYS A 235 12.67 0.76 -20.39
N TRP A 236 12.21 2.00 -20.28
CA TRP A 236 12.89 3.03 -19.49
C TRP A 236 13.16 2.56 -18.07
N TYR A 237 12.12 2.06 -17.36
CA TYR A 237 12.30 1.57 -16.00
C TYR A 237 13.34 0.46 -15.90
N THR A 238 13.28 -0.54 -16.79
CA THR A 238 14.17 -1.71 -16.75
C THR A 238 15.60 -1.44 -17.24
N SER A 239 15.81 -0.41 -18.08
CA SER A 239 17.13 -0.06 -18.61
C SER A 239 17.82 1.03 -17.79
N ASP A 240 17.09 2.06 -17.37
CA ASP A 240 17.69 3.29 -16.84
C ASP A 240 17.54 3.41 -15.30
N VAL A 241 16.49 2.82 -14.69
CA VAL A 241 16.22 2.92 -13.27
C VAL A 241 16.60 1.66 -12.51
N TYR A 242 16.02 0.52 -12.90
CA TYR A 242 16.11 -0.75 -12.16
C TYR A 242 17.53 -1.28 -11.92
N PRO A 243 18.47 -1.21 -12.89
CA PRO A 243 19.82 -1.77 -12.66
C PRO A 243 20.57 -1.05 -11.53
N SER A 244 20.51 0.28 -11.49
CA SER A 244 21.15 1.09 -10.45
C SER A 244 20.44 0.94 -9.11
N GLU A 245 19.11 1.00 -9.10
CA GLU A 245 18.31 0.78 -7.89
C GLU A 245 18.60 -0.58 -7.27
N LYS A 246 18.59 -1.64 -8.07
CA LYS A 246 18.87 -3.01 -7.61
C LYS A 246 20.29 -3.15 -7.04
N ARG A 247 21.30 -2.65 -7.73
CA ARG A 247 22.69 -2.73 -7.27
C ARG A 247 22.89 -2.01 -5.94
N LEU A 248 22.41 -0.76 -5.84
CA LEU A 248 22.54 0.04 -4.62
C LEU A 248 21.75 -0.55 -3.45
N SER A 249 20.54 -1.03 -3.69
CA SER A 249 19.72 -1.72 -2.69
C SER A 249 20.39 -3.01 -2.18
N GLN A 250 21.05 -3.77 -3.06
CA GLN A 250 21.80 -4.96 -2.65
C GLN A 250 23.00 -4.60 -1.79
N GLU A 251 23.76 -3.56 -2.13
CA GLU A 251 24.88 -3.08 -1.32
C GLU A 251 24.43 -2.60 0.06
N ILE A 252 23.33 -1.87 0.12
CA ILE A 252 22.69 -1.46 1.40
C ILE A 252 22.30 -2.69 2.22
N THR A 253 21.66 -3.69 1.61
CA THR A 253 21.24 -4.92 2.29
C THR A 253 22.44 -5.66 2.91
N LEU A 254 23.56 -5.73 2.20
CA LEU A 254 24.77 -6.36 2.74
C LEU A 254 25.34 -5.57 3.92
N LEU A 255 25.38 -4.24 3.83
CA LEU A 255 25.83 -3.39 4.94
C LEU A 255 24.90 -3.44 6.14
N TYR A 256 23.58 -3.61 5.93
CA TYR A 256 22.64 -3.79 7.04
C TYR A 256 22.90 -5.07 7.84
N ARG A 257 23.35 -6.13 7.20
CA ARG A 257 23.77 -7.34 7.92
C ARG A 257 24.90 -7.03 8.90
N ASP A 258 25.90 -6.27 8.45
CA ASP A 258 27.04 -5.89 9.28
C ASP A 258 26.67 -4.82 10.33
N TYR A 259 25.79 -3.88 9.96
CA TYR A 259 25.22 -2.91 10.90
C TYR A 259 24.41 -3.60 12.00
N MET A 260 23.60 -4.60 11.66
CA MET A 260 22.82 -5.37 12.62
C MET A 260 23.71 -6.13 13.60
N ARG A 261 24.79 -6.75 13.13
CA ARG A 261 25.78 -7.40 13.98
C ARG A 261 26.42 -6.39 14.93
N GLY A 262 26.82 -5.23 14.42
CA GLY A 262 27.37 -4.15 15.23
C GLY A 262 26.39 -3.62 16.29
N GLN A 263 25.10 -3.52 15.97
CA GLN A 263 24.07 -3.13 16.94
C GLN A 263 23.93 -4.17 18.07
N MET A 264 23.99 -5.46 17.76
CA MET A 264 23.93 -6.55 18.76
C MET A 264 25.16 -6.51 19.70
N GLU A 265 26.33 -6.17 19.18
CA GLU A 265 27.55 -6.01 20.00
C GLU A 265 27.54 -4.69 20.80
N PHE A 266 26.95 -3.64 20.24
CA PHE A 266 26.79 -2.35 20.91
C PHE A 266 25.79 -2.39 22.07
N GLU A 267 24.72 -3.15 21.96
CA GLU A 267 23.64 -3.30 22.94
C GLU A 267 23.42 -4.79 23.30
N PRO A 268 24.39 -5.46 23.96
CA PRO A 268 24.34 -6.92 24.19
C PRO A 268 23.16 -7.39 25.07
N GLU A 269 22.62 -6.50 25.90
CA GLU A 269 21.48 -6.80 26.77
C GLU A 269 20.12 -6.62 26.07
N LYS A 270 20.11 -6.05 24.86
CA LYS A 270 18.88 -5.81 24.12
C LYS A 270 18.41 -7.06 23.40
N ALA A 271 17.13 -7.40 23.56
CA ALA A 271 16.52 -8.46 22.78
C ALA A 271 16.28 -7.98 21.33
N PHE A 272 17.03 -8.55 20.39
CA PHE A 272 16.83 -8.34 18.97
C PHE A 272 16.02 -9.51 18.41
N TYR A 273 14.84 -9.22 17.86
CA TYR A 273 13.99 -10.22 17.23
C TYR A 273 14.01 -10.05 15.70
N PRO A 274 14.02 -11.15 14.94
CA PRO A 274 14.05 -11.09 13.48
C PRO A 274 12.66 -10.82 12.90
N ASP A 275 12.64 -10.35 11.65
CA ASP A 275 11.42 -10.33 10.84
C ASP A 275 10.87 -11.75 10.57
N ALA A 276 9.60 -11.81 10.16
CA ALA A 276 8.95 -13.05 9.75
C ALA A 276 9.68 -13.68 8.55
N ASN A 277 9.93 -15.00 8.61
CA ASN A 277 10.65 -15.75 7.61
C ASN A 277 9.99 -17.11 7.29
N LEU A 278 8.65 -17.16 7.35
CA LEU A 278 7.83 -18.35 7.15
C LEU A 278 8.02 -19.44 8.23
N THR A 279 8.57 -19.08 9.39
CA THR A 279 8.59 -19.95 10.59
C THR A 279 7.56 -19.47 11.60
N LEU A 280 7.18 -20.36 12.52
CA LEU A 280 6.27 -20.02 13.62
C LEU A 280 6.83 -18.86 14.44
N ARG A 281 6.00 -17.82 14.66
CA ARG A 281 6.31 -16.67 15.51
C ARG A 281 5.22 -16.52 16.56
N VAL A 282 5.63 -16.18 17.76
CA VAL A 282 4.72 -15.86 18.86
C VAL A 282 4.88 -14.37 19.17
N ALA A 283 3.81 -13.60 18.97
CA ALA A 283 3.68 -12.24 19.47
C ALA A 283 2.83 -12.29 20.74
N TYR A 284 3.26 -11.66 21.81
CA TYR A 284 2.52 -11.65 23.09
C TYR A 284 2.29 -10.22 23.56
N GLY A 285 1.27 -10.05 24.39
CA GLY A 285 0.85 -8.76 24.92
C GLY A 285 -0.37 -8.92 25.80
N SER A 286 -1.02 -7.82 26.12
CA SER A 286 -2.23 -7.78 26.96
C SER A 286 -3.34 -7.01 26.25
N ILE A 287 -4.58 -7.43 26.48
CA ILE A 287 -5.77 -6.67 26.08
C ILE A 287 -5.74 -5.31 26.81
N GLY A 288 -5.77 -4.22 26.06
CA GLY A 288 -5.67 -2.89 26.63
C GLY A 288 -6.08 -1.79 25.66
N GLY A 289 -6.81 -0.82 26.16
CA GLY A 289 -7.15 0.40 25.43
C GLY A 289 -5.97 1.35 25.26
N TYR A 290 -6.23 2.51 24.64
CA TYR A 290 -5.22 3.58 24.49
C TYR A 290 -5.89 4.93 24.22
N SER A 291 -5.11 6.01 24.35
CA SER A 291 -5.58 7.36 24.03
C SER A 291 -5.04 7.78 22.66
N PRO A 292 -5.86 7.80 21.59
CA PRO A 292 -5.43 8.17 20.24
C PRO A 292 -5.12 9.66 20.09
N ALA A 293 -5.72 10.50 20.95
CA ALA A 293 -5.56 11.94 21.00
C ALA A 293 -5.91 12.47 22.38
N ASP A 294 -5.57 13.73 22.64
CA ASP A 294 -5.99 14.44 23.88
C ASP A 294 -7.51 14.41 24.04
N GLY A 295 -7.96 14.09 25.24
CA GLY A 295 -9.39 14.00 25.58
C GLY A 295 -10.12 12.78 25.01
N ALA A 296 -9.44 11.84 24.31
CA ALA A 296 -10.05 10.64 23.75
C ALA A 296 -9.42 9.37 24.35
N TYR A 297 -10.26 8.36 24.60
CA TYR A 297 -9.82 7.04 25.04
C TYR A 297 -10.60 5.94 24.29
N TYR A 298 -9.90 5.05 23.61
CA TYR A 298 -10.47 3.88 22.99
C TYR A 298 -10.41 2.70 23.96
N LYS A 299 -11.61 2.17 24.27
CA LYS A 299 -11.75 1.00 25.13
C LYS A 299 -11.17 -0.24 24.45
N PRO A 300 -10.71 -1.23 25.23
CA PRO A 300 -10.12 -2.43 24.65
C PRO A 300 -11.11 -3.33 23.90
N LEU A 301 -12.42 -3.18 24.15
CA LEU A 301 -13.48 -3.98 23.52
C LEU A 301 -14.45 -3.07 22.75
N SER A 302 -14.81 -3.47 21.54
CA SER A 302 -15.99 -2.99 20.85
C SER A 302 -17.14 -3.98 20.98
N THR A 303 -18.37 -3.50 20.94
CA THR A 303 -19.56 -4.30 21.20
C THR A 303 -20.57 -4.17 20.08
N LEU A 304 -21.60 -5.01 20.10
CA LEU A 304 -22.69 -5.01 19.12
C LEU A 304 -23.41 -3.67 19.02
N GLU A 305 -23.47 -2.90 20.14
CA GLU A 305 -24.03 -1.53 20.13
C GLU A 305 -23.32 -0.63 19.10
N GLY A 306 -21.99 -0.69 19.03
CA GLY A 306 -21.23 0.12 18.07
C GLY A 306 -21.47 -0.26 16.60
N ILE A 307 -21.87 -1.51 16.33
CA ILE A 307 -22.33 -1.92 15.00
C ILE A 307 -23.70 -1.27 14.72
N MET A 308 -24.65 -1.39 15.68
CA MET A 308 -25.99 -0.88 15.53
C MET A 308 -26.06 0.65 15.38
N GLU A 309 -25.20 1.38 16.08
CA GLU A 309 -25.05 2.83 15.97
C GLU A 309 -24.65 3.29 14.56
N LYS A 310 -23.98 2.43 13.80
CA LYS A 310 -23.50 2.71 12.43
C LYS A 310 -24.49 2.24 11.37
N ASP A 311 -25.58 1.57 11.72
CA ASP A 311 -26.53 0.99 10.76
C ASP A 311 -27.08 2.06 9.81
N ASN A 312 -26.78 1.89 8.51
CA ASN A 312 -27.28 2.77 7.46
C ASN A 312 -27.53 1.95 6.17
N PRO A 313 -28.80 1.62 5.87
CA PRO A 313 -29.14 0.85 4.70
C PRO A 313 -28.75 1.48 3.33
N GLU A 314 -28.53 2.80 3.32
CA GLU A 314 -28.10 3.51 2.11
C GLU A 314 -26.60 3.33 1.80
N ILE A 315 -25.81 2.92 2.80
CA ILE A 315 -24.39 2.69 2.67
C ILE A 315 -24.13 1.19 2.75
N PHE A 316 -23.66 0.59 1.66
CA PHE A 316 -23.44 -0.86 1.57
C PHE A 316 -22.65 -1.43 2.76
N ASP A 317 -21.55 -0.78 3.14
CA ASP A 317 -20.66 -1.23 4.22
C ASP A 317 -21.29 -1.10 5.62
N TYR A 318 -22.35 -0.34 5.78
CA TYR A 318 -23.07 -0.12 7.04
C TYR A 318 -24.50 -0.69 7.04
N ASN A 319 -24.88 -1.38 5.98
CA ASN A 319 -26.19 -2.06 5.90
C ASN A 319 -26.13 -3.38 6.65
N ILE A 320 -26.63 -3.39 7.87
CA ILE A 320 -26.63 -4.59 8.74
C ILE A 320 -27.65 -5.61 8.26
N PRO A 321 -27.34 -6.93 8.27
CA PRO A 321 -28.31 -7.96 7.98
C PRO A 321 -29.52 -7.91 8.91
N GLN A 322 -30.74 -8.09 8.35
CA GLN A 322 -31.99 -8.02 9.14
C GLN A 322 -31.97 -8.98 10.33
N ARG A 323 -31.44 -10.19 10.17
CA ARG A 323 -31.33 -11.18 11.28
C ARG A 323 -30.54 -10.63 12.46
N LEU A 324 -29.48 -9.83 12.24
CA LEU A 324 -28.70 -9.25 13.32
C LEU A 324 -29.50 -8.15 14.04
N ARG A 325 -30.28 -7.34 13.30
CA ARG A 325 -31.22 -6.38 13.88
C ARG A 325 -32.24 -7.07 14.78
N ASP A 326 -32.81 -8.20 14.31
CA ASP A 326 -33.79 -8.98 15.07
C ASP A 326 -33.23 -9.56 16.36
N ILE A 327 -32.04 -10.16 16.31
CA ILE A 327 -31.30 -10.68 17.47
C ILE A 327 -31.03 -9.54 18.48
N TYR A 328 -30.57 -8.38 17.97
CA TYR A 328 -30.30 -7.22 18.83
C TYR A 328 -31.56 -6.69 19.49
N ALA A 329 -32.68 -6.58 18.78
CA ALA A 329 -33.96 -6.15 19.32
C ALA A 329 -34.51 -7.11 20.39
N ALA A 330 -34.35 -8.43 20.12
CA ALA A 330 -34.81 -9.48 21.03
C ALA A 330 -33.86 -9.66 22.24
N LYS A 331 -32.65 -9.12 22.22
CA LYS A 331 -31.61 -9.35 23.24
C LYS A 331 -31.24 -10.84 23.37
N ASP A 332 -31.41 -11.61 22.32
CA ASP A 332 -31.16 -13.05 22.29
C ASP A 332 -29.68 -13.32 21.94
N TYR A 333 -28.81 -13.11 22.92
CA TYR A 333 -27.35 -13.24 22.75
C TYR A 333 -26.80 -14.62 23.21
N GLY A 334 -27.69 -15.46 23.78
CA GLY A 334 -27.30 -16.80 24.25
C GLY A 334 -26.10 -16.73 25.23
N ARG A 335 -25.18 -17.68 25.08
CA ARG A 335 -23.96 -17.77 25.91
C ARG A 335 -22.91 -16.67 25.68
N TRP A 336 -23.07 -15.89 24.62
CA TRP A 336 -22.12 -14.86 24.23
C TRP A 336 -22.38 -13.50 24.90
N ALA A 337 -23.44 -13.43 25.71
CA ALA A 337 -23.79 -12.22 26.44
C ALA A 337 -22.75 -11.93 27.52
N ILE A 338 -22.26 -10.68 27.54
CA ILE A 338 -21.43 -10.13 28.60
C ILE A 338 -22.11 -8.91 29.23
N PRO A 339 -21.76 -8.56 30.49
CA PRO A 339 -22.20 -7.30 31.07
C PRO A 339 -21.65 -6.09 30.29
N GLY A 340 -22.53 -5.29 29.72
CA GLY A 340 -22.19 -4.04 29.07
C GLY A 340 -22.36 -2.82 29.98
N ALA A 341 -22.25 -1.62 29.41
CA ALA A 341 -22.49 -0.38 30.13
C ALA A 341 -23.90 -0.33 30.74
N ASN A 342 -24.02 0.23 31.95
CA ASN A 342 -25.30 0.37 32.67
C ASN A 342 -26.05 -0.94 32.96
N GLY A 343 -25.34 -2.04 33.12
CA GLY A 343 -25.92 -3.35 33.46
C GLY A 343 -26.72 -4.03 32.32
N ARG A 344 -26.68 -3.48 31.11
CA ARG A 344 -27.28 -4.11 29.93
C ARG A 344 -26.39 -5.20 29.41
N GLN A 345 -26.98 -6.29 28.90
CA GLN A 345 -26.21 -7.31 28.20
C GLN A 345 -25.82 -6.83 26.82
N THR A 346 -24.62 -7.17 26.40
CA THR A 346 -24.07 -6.93 25.07
C THR A 346 -23.27 -8.13 24.60
N VAL A 347 -22.77 -8.09 23.34
CA VAL A 347 -21.87 -9.08 22.78
C VAL A 347 -20.57 -8.39 22.37
N PRO A 348 -19.39 -8.89 22.76
CA PRO A 348 -18.13 -8.39 22.26
C PRO A 348 -18.01 -8.69 20.76
N VAL A 349 -17.37 -7.79 20.02
CA VAL A 349 -17.17 -7.93 18.56
C VAL A 349 -15.69 -7.98 18.22
N CYS A 350 -14.94 -7.02 18.71
CA CYS A 350 -13.49 -6.97 18.53
C CYS A 350 -12.82 -6.52 19.82
N PHE A 351 -11.57 -6.95 19.97
CA PHE A 351 -10.70 -6.43 21.03
C PHE A 351 -9.38 -5.95 20.46
N ILE A 352 -8.72 -5.07 21.20
CA ILE A 352 -7.38 -4.56 20.88
C ILE A 352 -6.39 -4.97 21.98
N ALA A 353 -5.16 -5.28 21.54
CA ALA A 353 -4.10 -5.72 22.46
C ALA A 353 -2.74 -5.14 22.06
N THR A 354 -1.78 -5.21 22.98
CA THR A 354 -0.44 -4.62 22.82
C THR A 354 0.53 -5.48 22.00
N ASN A 355 0.07 -6.57 21.41
CA ASN A 355 0.90 -7.43 20.57
C ASN A 355 1.45 -6.65 19.37
N HIS A 356 2.75 -6.78 19.11
CA HIS A 356 3.36 -6.27 17.90
C HIS A 356 3.02 -7.20 16.72
N THR A 357 2.17 -6.72 15.83
CA THR A 357 1.75 -7.42 14.62
C THR A 357 2.05 -6.58 13.37
N SER A 358 2.24 -7.26 12.25
CA SER A 358 2.53 -6.64 10.95
C SER A 358 1.76 -7.35 9.82
N GLY A 359 2.00 -6.98 8.58
CA GLY A 359 1.47 -7.71 7.42
C GLY A 359 1.85 -9.18 7.47
N GLY A 360 0.89 -10.08 7.24
CA GLY A 360 1.04 -11.53 7.37
C GLY A 360 0.41 -12.11 8.64
N ASN A 361 0.18 -11.32 9.68
CA ASN A 361 -0.53 -11.77 10.90
C ASN A 361 -2.05 -11.88 10.72
N SER A 362 -2.61 -11.37 9.63
CA SER A 362 -4.03 -11.50 9.33
C SER A 362 -4.47 -12.97 9.26
N GLY A 363 -5.52 -13.33 10.01
CA GLY A 363 -6.00 -14.71 10.18
C GLY A 363 -5.29 -15.52 11.24
N SER A 364 -4.30 -14.97 11.95
CA SER A 364 -3.60 -15.66 13.03
C SER A 364 -4.53 -15.87 14.24
N PRO A 365 -4.48 -17.06 14.90
CA PRO A 365 -5.24 -17.30 16.11
C PRO A 365 -4.71 -16.45 17.27
N VAL A 366 -5.62 -15.96 18.10
CA VAL A 366 -5.30 -15.33 19.39
C VAL A 366 -5.68 -16.30 20.48
N ILE A 367 -4.71 -16.62 21.35
CA ILE A 367 -4.80 -17.64 22.37
C ILE A 367 -4.59 -16.97 23.72
N ASN A 368 -5.42 -17.30 24.72
CA ASN A 368 -5.24 -16.83 26.09
C ASN A 368 -4.16 -17.65 26.86
N GLU A 369 -3.93 -17.29 28.10
CA GLU A 369 -2.93 -17.95 28.97
C GLU A 369 -3.21 -19.45 29.24
N ASP A 370 -4.47 -19.85 29.12
CA ASP A 370 -4.89 -21.26 29.30
C ASP A 370 -4.78 -22.08 27.98
N GLY A 371 -4.36 -21.44 26.87
CA GLY A 371 -4.29 -22.10 25.56
C GLY A 371 -5.63 -22.11 24.79
N ASN A 372 -6.66 -21.42 25.26
CA ASN A 372 -7.94 -21.36 24.57
C ASN A 372 -7.92 -20.31 23.44
N LEU A 373 -8.51 -20.65 22.31
CA LEU A 373 -8.73 -19.72 21.21
C LEU A 373 -9.78 -18.68 21.62
N ILE A 374 -9.41 -17.42 21.62
CA ILE A 374 -10.26 -16.28 22.03
C ILE A 374 -10.49 -15.26 20.91
N GLY A 375 -9.82 -15.40 19.78
CA GLY A 375 -10.01 -14.47 18.69
C GLY A 375 -9.19 -14.79 17.47
N ILE A 376 -9.41 -13.99 16.43
CA ILE A 376 -8.64 -14.02 15.18
C ILE A 376 -8.11 -12.62 14.92
N ASN A 377 -6.77 -12.48 14.86
CA ASN A 377 -6.14 -11.21 14.51
C ASN A 377 -6.41 -10.88 13.03
N PHE A 378 -6.82 -9.65 12.72
CA PHE A 378 -7.08 -9.26 11.33
C PHE A 378 -6.54 -7.90 10.94
N ASP A 379 -6.26 -6.99 11.89
CA ASP A 379 -5.81 -5.64 11.60
C ASP A 379 -5.02 -5.04 12.77
N ARG A 380 -4.65 -3.79 12.65
CA ARG A 380 -4.07 -2.94 13.69
C ARG A 380 -4.71 -1.55 13.66
N VAL A 381 -4.67 -0.85 14.79
CA VAL A 381 -5.19 0.52 14.88
C VAL A 381 -4.42 1.46 13.96
N TRP A 382 -5.10 2.45 13.41
CA TRP A 382 -4.51 3.36 12.44
C TRP A 382 -3.32 4.15 13.00
N GLU A 383 -3.40 4.56 14.27
CA GLU A 383 -2.32 5.27 14.98
C GLU A 383 -1.08 4.40 15.22
N GLY A 384 -1.18 3.09 15.05
CA GLY A 384 -0.10 2.12 15.15
C GLY A 384 0.48 1.66 13.80
N THR A 385 0.07 2.26 12.66
CA THR A 385 0.52 1.83 11.33
C THR A 385 2.02 2.01 11.08
N MET A 386 2.69 2.92 11.83
CA MET A 386 4.14 3.10 11.80
C MET A 386 4.92 1.94 12.46
N SER A 387 4.26 0.97 13.07
CA SER A 387 4.92 -0.10 13.86
C SER A 387 5.86 -1.00 13.04
N ASP A 388 5.77 -0.98 11.71
CA ASP A 388 6.73 -1.65 10.84
C ASP A 388 8.11 -0.96 10.85
N ILE A 389 8.18 0.31 11.23
CA ILE A 389 9.40 1.13 11.30
C ILE A 389 9.80 1.40 12.76
N VAL A 390 8.84 1.77 13.58
CA VAL A 390 9.02 2.06 15.00
C VAL A 390 7.79 1.61 15.79
N PHE A 391 7.99 0.73 16.76
CA PHE A 391 6.92 0.27 17.66
C PHE A 391 6.80 1.25 18.84
N ASP A 392 5.58 1.72 19.08
CA ASP A 392 5.22 2.57 20.22
C ASP A 392 4.21 1.82 21.11
N PRO A 393 4.58 1.41 22.32
CA PRO A 393 3.71 0.65 23.22
C PRO A 393 2.46 1.44 23.67
N ASP A 394 2.49 2.78 23.60
CA ASP A 394 1.36 3.60 24.01
C ASP A 394 0.26 3.64 22.94
N TYR A 395 0.63 3.52 21.66
CA TYR A 395 -0.30 3.66 20.52
C TYR A 395 -0.51 2.38 19.72
N CYS A 396 0.52 1.53 19.60
CA CYS A 396 0.39 0.33 18.77
C CYS A 396 -0.53 -0.70 19.43
N ARG A 397 -1.61 -1.04 18.74
CA ARG A 397 -2.53 -2.13 19.11
C ARG A 397 -2.86 -2.94 17.88
N ASN A 398 -2.86 -4.26 18.02
CA ASN A 398 -3.50 -5.13 17.04
C ASN A 398 -5.02 -5.14 17.26
N ILE A 399 -5.77 -5.57 16.26
CA ILE A 399 -7.22 -5.71 16.33
C ILE A 399 -7.56 -7.17 16.03
N SER A 400 -8.36 -7.77 16.91
CA SER A 400 -8.80 -9.15 16.78
C SER A 400 -10.32 -9.25 16.89
N LEU A 401 -10.90 -10.11 16.05
CA LEU A 401 -12.29 -10.50 16.17
C LEU A 401 -12.43 -11.38 17.41
N ASP A 402 -13.43 -11.13 18.23
CA ASP A 402 -13.82 -11.98 19.36
C ASP A 402 -14.59 -13.21 18.85
N ILE A 403 -14.40 -14.41 19.47
CA ILE A 403 -15.03 -15.66 19.05
C ILE A 403 -15.54 -16.51 20.22
#